data_a3bd04d8895be58df18d1fa908887000
#
_entry.id   a3bd04d8895be58df18d1fa908887000
#
_cell.length_a   1.000
_cell.length_b   1.000
_cell.length_c   1.000
_cell.angle_alpha   90.00
_cell.angle_beta   90.00
_cell.angle_gamma   90.00
#
_symmetry.space_group_name_H-M   'P 1'
#
loop_
_entity.id
_entity.type
_entity.pdbx_description
1 polymer ?
#
loop_
_entity_poly.entity_id
_entity_poly.type
_entity_poly.pdbx_seq_one_letter_code
_entity_poly.pdbx_strand_id
1 'polypeptide(L)'
;MTEWCYLLDGISKGAWLNRSSIIFAGNDKWSVDPRVSIVSSVGDKHEYSLQIQKVDVSDDGQYTCSIQSERNPRPKLLNLIVKVPPKIYDISSDITVNEGINVSLICTASGKPEPSISWRHITPSARKYDSGEYLNITGITRDQAGDYECSALNDIASPDTKTMKVTVN
;
A
#
# COMPACT_ATOMS: atom_id res chain seq x y z
N MET A 1 -5.12 -0.46 13.96
CA MET A 1 -5.19 1.00 13.75
C MET A 1 -6.44 1.53 14.41
N THR A 2 -6.35 2.71 15.02
CA THR A 2 -7.47 3.35 15.74
C THR A 2 -7.69 4.75 15.16
N GLU A 3 -8.95 5.02 14.76
CA GLU A 3 -9.38 6.35 14.37
C GLU A 3 -10.13 6.99 15.54
N TRP A 4 -9.65 8.14 15.98
CA TRP A 4 -10.10 8.78 17.20
C TRP A 4 -11.34 9.65 16.96
N CYS A 5 -12.36 9.49 17.80
CA CYS A 5 -13.54 10.33 17.80
C CYS A 5 -14.00 10.50 19.26
N TYR A 6 -14.36 11.72 19.62
CA TYR A 6 -14.82 12.03 20.96
C TYR A 6 -16.21 12.63 20.92
N LEU A 7 -17.12 12.08 21.71
CA LEU A 7 -18.47 12.63 21.88
C LEU A 7 -18.41 13.87 22.76
N LEU A 8 -19.32 14.81 22.53
CA LEU A 8 -19.33 16.08 23.26
C LEU A 8 -19.73 15.91 24.74
N ASP A 9 -20.58 14.92 25.01
CA ASP A 9 -21.05 14.62 26.35
C ASP A 9 -21.51 13.16 26.42
N GLY A 10 -21.86 12.68 27.60
CA GLY A 10 -22.33 11.29 27.80
C GLY A 10 -23.73 11.00 27.25
N ILE A 11 -24.43 12.02 26.79
CA ILE A 11 -25.80 11.95 26.26
C ILE A 11 -25.75 11.85 24.72
N SER A 12 -24.70 12.35 24.11
CA SER A 12 -24.53 12.33 22.66
C SER A 12 -24.48 10.90 22.13
N LYS A 13 -25.11 10.67 21.00
CA LYS A 13 -25.06 9.41 20.28
C LYS A 13 -24.07 9.53 19.14
N GLY A 14 -23.28 8.49 18.94
CA GLY A 14 -22.30 8.43 17.86
C GLY A 14 -22.61 7.32 16.86
N ALA A 15 -22.16 7.51 15.65
CA ALA A 15 -22.20 6.49 14.62
C ALA A 15 -20.92 6.56 13.79
N TRP A 16 -20.43 5.39 13.36
CA TRP A 16 -19.33 5.30 12.42
C TRP A 16 -19.85 4.79 11.09
N LEU A 17 -19.45 5.47 10.01
CA LEU A 17 -19.83 5.12 8.65
C LEU A 17 -18.60 5.00 7.78
N ASN A 18 -18.63 4.05 6.83
CA ASN A 18 -17.67 3.97 5.74
C ASN A 18 -18.43 4.37 4.48
N ARG A 19 -18.10 5.53 3.94
CA ARG A 19 -18.90 6.18 2.88
C ARG A 19 -20.33 6.38 3.37
N SER A 20 -21.31 5.69 2.76
CA SER A 20 -22.71 5.75 3.16
C SER A 20 -23.17 4.54 3.97
N SER A 21 -22.28 3.59 4.25
CA SER A 21 -22.61 2.36 4.97
C SER A 21 -22.34 2.51 6.46
N ILE A 22 -23.32 2.16 7.28
CA ILE A 22 -23.19 2.22 8.74
C ILE A 22 -22.34 1.04 9.22
N ILE A 23 -21.28 1.34 9.98
CA ILE A 23 -20.44 0.33 10.63
C ILE A 23 -20.91 0.08 12.05
N PHE A 24 -21.11 1.15 12.79
CA PHE A 24 -21.63 1.14 14.17
C PHE A 24 -22.66 2.26 14.34
N ALA A 25 -23.72 1.97 15.05
CA ALA A 25 -24.65 2.97 15.54
C ALA A 25 -24.72 2.81 17.05
N GLY A 26 -24.16 3.77 17.79
CA GLY A 26 -23.90 3.58 19.22
C GLY A 26 -23.00 2.38 19.42
N ASN A 27 -23.43 1.44 20.27
CA ASN A 27 -22.70 0.19 20.52
C ASN A 27 -23.20 -0.96 19.62
N ASP A 28 -24.18 -0.71 18.76
CA ASP A 28 -24.72 -1.74 17.87
C ASP A 28 -23.87 -1.86 16.62
N LYS A 29 -23.30 -3.04 16.42
CA LYS A 29 -22.47 -3.34 15.28
C LYS A 29 -23.33 -3.74 14.08
N TRP A 30 -23.25 -2.93 13.02
CA TRP A 30 -23.96 -3.18 11.76
C TRP A 30 -23.08 -3.87 10.73
N SER A 31 -21.75 -3.70 10.86
CA SER A 31 -20.78 -4.38 9.99
C SER A 31 -20.68 -5.85 10.36
N VAL A 32 -20.50 -6.70 9.35
CA VAL A 32 -20.20 -8.13 9.55
C VAL A 32 -18.70 -8.43 9.65
N ASP A 33 -17.88 -7.39 9.52
CA ASP A 33 -16.42 -7.54 9.53
C ASP A 33 -15.92 -7.74 10.98
N PRO A 34 -15.31 -8.91 11.29
CA PRO A 34 -14.84 -9.19 12.65
C PRO A 34 -13.64 -8.34 13.08
N ARG A 35 -12.96 -7.69 12.14
CA ARG A 35 -11.77 -6.88 12.43
C ARG A 35 -12.11 -5.51 13.01
N VAL A 36 -13.35 -5.09 12.90
CA VAL A 36 -13.80 -3.75 13.27
C VAL A 36 -14.44 -3.78 14.66
N SER A 37 -14.01 -2.86 15.51
CA SER A 37 -14.55 -2.72 16.87
C SER A 37 -14.60 -1.25 17.30
N ILE A 38 -15.38 -0.96 18.32
CA ILE A 38 -15.43 0.36 18.94
C ILE A 38 -14.60 0.34 20.23
N VAL A 39 -13.78 1.36 20.38
CA VAL A 39 -13.10 1.66 21.64
C VAL A 39 -13.83 2.81 22.30
N SER A 40 -14.44 2.53 23.44
CA SER A 40 -15.13 3.55 24.21
C SER A 40 -14.53 3.62 25.61
N SER A 41 -14.37 4.85 26.12
CA SER A 41 -13.95 5.06 27.50
C SER A 41 -14.82 6.12 28.14
N VAL A 42 -15.12 5.91 29.43
CA VAL A 42 -15.85 6.87 30.24
C VAL A 42 -14.83 7.65 31.06
N GLY A 43 -14.45 8.81 30.56
CA GLY A 43 -13.54 9.73 31.22
C GLY A 43 -13.97 11.16 30.94
N ASP A 44 -13.05 12.13 31.13
CA ASP A 44 -13.31 13.54 30.80
C ASP A 44 -13.62 13.75 29.32
N LYS A 45 -13.14 12.82 28.48
CA LYS A 45 -13.45 12.76 27.05
C LYS A 45 -14.21 11.48 26.77
N HIS A 46 -15.41 11.61 26.22
CA HIS A 46 -16.24 10.46 25.84
C HIS A 46 -15.72 9.88 24.53
N GLU A 47 -14.77 8.98 24.63
CA GLU A 47 -14.15 8.35 23.45
C GLU A 47 -15.13 7.42 22.75
N TYR A 48 -15.22 7.56 21.45
CA TYR A 48 -16.02 6.71 20.57
C TYR A 48 -15.20 6.43 19.31
N SER A 49 -14.11 5.69 19.48
CA SER A 49 -13.12 5.49 18.45
C SER A 49 -13.35 4.18 17.71
N LEU A 50 -13.06 4.20 16.41
CA LEU A 50 -13.14 3.02 15.55
C LEU A 50 -11.77 2.34 15.50
N GLN A 51 -11.74 1.05 15.78
CA GLN A 51 -10.53 0.23 15.68
C GLN A 51 -10.69 -0.80 14.58
N ILE A 52 -9.71 -0.83 13.69
CA ILE A 52 -9.63 -1.82 12.60
C ILE A 52 -8.35 -2.62 12.78
N GLN A 53 -8.49 -3.93 12.97
CA GLN A 53 -7.35 -4.86 13.05
C GLN A 53 -6.99 -5.36 11.67
N LYS A 54 -5.71 -5.68 11.46
CA LYS A 54 -5.19 -6.23 10.21
C LYS A 54 -5.63 -5.40 9.00
N VAL A 55 -5.28 -4.12 9.00
CA VAL A 55 -5.67 -3.18 7.94
C VAL A 55 -5.17 -3.67 6.58
N ASP A 56 -6.06 -3.66 5.59
CA ASP A 56 -5.79 -4.06 4.21
C ASP A 56 -6.01 -2.88 3.27
N VAL A 57 -5.55 -3.01 2.04
CA VAL A 57 -5.70 -1.98 1.00
C VAL A 57 -7.17 -1.63 0.76
N SER A 58 -8.05 -2.62 0.87
CA SER A 58 -9.50 -2.41 0.72
C SER A 58 -10.12 -1.54 1.80
N ASP A 59 -9.40 -1.30 2.90
CA ASP A 59 -9.88 -0.44 3.99
C ASP A 59 -9.70 1.04 3.70
N ASP A 60 -9.01 1.40 2.63
CA ASP A 60 -8.90 2.79 2.16
C ASP A 60 -10.26 3.41 1.96
N GLY A 61 -10.38 4.66 2.32
CA GLY A 61 -11.57 5.42 2.01
C GLY A 61 -11.95 6.42 3.07
N GLN A 62 -13.12 6.99 2.91
CA GLN A 62 -13.64 7.99 3.81
C GLN A 62 -14.47 7.33 4.92
N TYR A 63 -14.09 7.63 6.15
CA TYR A 63 -14.82 7.21 7.34
C TYR A 63 -15.39 8.45 8.01
N THR A 64 -16.61 8.33 8.48
CA THR A 64 -17.30 9.43 9.13
C THR A 64 -17.70 9.03 10.55
N CYS A 65 -17.26 9.83 11.52
CA CYS A 65 -17.80 9.78 12.87
C CYS A 65 -18.90 10.83 12.96
N SER A 66 -20.15 10.38 13.05
CA SER A 66 -21.28 11.27 13.18
C SER A 66 -21.66 11.40 14.64
N ILE A 67 -21.60 12.61 15.15
CA ILE A 67 -21.99 12.93 16.53
C ILE A 67 -23.35 13.58 16.48
N GLN A 68 -24.35 12.91 17.04
CA GLN A 68 -25.70 13.47 17.14
C GLN A 68 -25.91 14.04 18.53
N SER A 69 -25.89 15.35 18.62
CA SER A 69 -26.41 16.06 19.77
C SER A 69 -27.81 16.61 19.40
N GLU A 70 -28.64 16.86 20.39
CA GLU A 70 -30.03 17.33 20.16
C GLU A 70 -30.12 18.64 19.34
N ARG A 71 -29.00 19.41 19.29
CA ARG A 71 -29.02 20.73 18.66
C ARG A 71 -28.23 20.82 17.35
N ASN A 72 -27.15 20.09 17.18
CA ASN A 72 -26.30 20.20 15.98
C ASN A 72 -25.56 18.89 15.70
N PRO A 73 -25.98 18.09 14.72
CA PRO A 73 -25.20 16.96 14.27
C PRO A 73 -23.88 17.46 13.65
N ARG A 74 -22.76 16.96 14.14
CA ARG A 74 -21.44 17.31 13.60
C ARG A 74 -20.75 16.06 13.08
N PRO A 75 -20.70 15.89 11.76
CA PRO A 75 -19.91 14.82 11.18
C PRO A 75 -18.42 15.20 11.20
N LYS A 76 -17.59 14.28 11.66
CA LYS A 76 -16.14 14.37 11.52
C LYS A 76 -15.72 13.44 10.40
N LEU A 77 -15.20 14.00 9.33
CA LEU A 77 -14.75 13.25 8.16
C LEU A 77 -13.29 12.89 8.33
N LEU A 78 -12.98 11.63 8.15
CA LEU A 78 -11.61 11.10 8.23
C LEU A 78 -11.32 10.31 6.97
N ASN A 79 -10.15 10.59 6.37
CA ASN A 79 -9.67 9.81 5.23
C ASN A 79 -8.64 8.81 5.74
N LEU A 80 -8.95 7.54 5.62
CA LEU A 80 -8.01 6.48 5.89
C LEU A 80 -7.22 6.19 4.63
N ILE A 81 -5.90 6.38 4.72
CA ILE A 81 -4.97 6.08 3.64
C ILE A 81 -4.15 4.88 4.06
N VAL A 82 -4.33 3.76 3.37
CA VAL A 82 -3.54 2.57 3.60
C VAL A 82 -2.31 2.63 2.73
N LYS A 83 -1.14 2.58 3.37
CA LYS A 83 0.16 2.56 2.69
C LYS A 83 0.72 1.16 2.77
N VAL A 84 1.15 0.63 1.62
CA VAL A 84 1.69 -0.72 1.51
C VAL A 84 3.11 -0.64 0.96
N PRO A 85 4.10 -1.23 1.65
CA PRO A 85 5.48 -1.24 1.15
C PRO A 85 5.57 -1.90 -0.23
N PRO A 86 6.57 -1.54 -1.04
CA PRO A 86 6.73 -2.15 -2.35
C PRO A 86 7.13 -3.61 -2.21
N LYS A 87 6.57 -4.46 -3.06
CA LYS A 87 6.90 -5.88 -3.11
C LYS A 87 6.93 -6.35 -4.56
N ILE A 88 8.08 -6.83 -5.00
CA ILE A 88 8.24 -7.43 -6.31
C ILE A 88 7.61 -8.82 -6.27
N TYR A 89 6.58 -9.03 -7.08
CA TYR A 89 5.87 -10.31 -7.13
C TYR A 89 6.17 -11.10 -8.40
N ASP A 90 6.76 -10.47 -9.42
CA ASP A 90 7.15 -11.15 -10.64
C ASP A 90 8.40 -10.51 -11.23
N ILE A 91 9.39 -11.32 -11.57
CA ILE A 91 10.64 -10.93 -12.22
C ILE A 91 11.04 -12.01 -13.20
N SER A 92 11.63 -11.61 -14.33
CA SER A 92 12.14 -12.55 -15.33
C SER A 92 13.09 -13.56 -14.70
N SER A 93 13.00 -14.82 -15.14
CA SER A 93 13.93 -15.88 -14.73
C SER A 93 15.29 -15.67 -15.38
N ASP A 94 16.33 -16.30 -14.80
CA ASP A 94 17.66 -16.31 -15.40
C ASP A 94 17.57 -16.86 -16.82
N ILE A 95 18.28 -16.20 -17.75
CA ILE A 95 18.25 -16.57 -19.17
C ILE A 95 19.65 -16.72 -19.73
N THR A 96 19.76 -17.58 -20.75
CA THR A 96 20.95 -17.74 -21.56
C THR A 96 20.57 -17.44 -23.00
N VAL A 97 21.26 -16.50 -23.61
CA VAL A 97 20.96 -16.04 -24.96
C VAL A 97 22.21 -15.93 -25.80
N ASN A 98 22.04 -15.92 -27.11
CA ASN A 98 23.12 -15.71 -28.07
C ASN A 98 23.37 -14.21 -28.26
N GLU A 99 24.63 -13.84 -28.48
CA GLU A 99 24.99 -12.47 -28.80
C GLU A 99 24.24 -11.98 -30.04
N GLY A 100 23.81 -10.73 -29.98
CA GLY A 100 23.15 -10.05 -31.09
C GLY A 100 21.63 -10.08 -31.08
N ILE A 101 21.00 -10.90 -30.22
CA ILE A 101 19.53 -10.93 -30.15
C ILE A 101 19.00 -9.79 -29.28
N ASN A 102 17.70 -9.52 -29.40
CA ASN A 102 17.00 -8.58 -28.54
C ASN A 102 16.45 -9.31 -27.32
N VAL A 103 16.62 -8.71 -26.14
CA VAL A 103 16.18 -9.29 -24.88
C VAL A 103 15.25 -8.31 -24.18
N SER A 104 14.17 -8.84 -23.63
CA SER A 104 13.24 -8.07 -22.81
C SER A 104 13.11 -8.72 -21.45
N LEU A 105 13.42 -7.95 -20.41
CA LEU A 105 13.29 -8.36 -19.01
C LEU A 105 12.10 -7.66 -18.41
N ILE A 106 11.33 -8.37 -17.58
CA ILE A 106 10.16 -7.83 -16.92
C ILE A 106 10.33 -7.90 -15.41
N CYS A 107 9.84 -6.86 -14.72
CA CYS A 107 9.75 -6.82 -13.26
C CYS A 107 8.50 -6.07 -12.88
N THR A 108 7.64 -6.70 -12.08
CA THR A 108 6.41 -6.09 -11.60
C THR A 108 6.36 -6.13 -10.09
N ALA A 109 5.82 -5.07 -9.51
CA ALA A 109 5.71 -4.92 -8.07
C ALA A 109 4.35 -4.40 -7.68
N SER A 110 3.95 -4.74 -6.46
CA SER A 110 2.74 -4.20 -5.83
C SER A 110 3.11 -3.30 -4.67
N GLY A 111 2.22 -2.41 -4.36
CA GLY A 111 2.37 -1.49 -3.24
C GLY A 111 1.41 -0.32 -3.39
N LYS A 112 1.30 0.47 -2.33
CA LYS A 112 0.46 1.65 -2.38
C LYS A 112 1.11 2.77 -1.58
N PRO A 113 1.44 3.89 -2.17
CA PRO A 113 1.31 4.25 -3.61
C PRO A 113 2.00 3.28 -4.56
N GLU A 114 1.59 3.30 -5.82
CA GLU A 114 2.14 2.40 -6.83
C GLU A 114 3.66 2.58 -6.94
N PRO A 115 4.44 1.49 -6.82
CA PRO A 115 5.90 1.61 -6.82
C PRO A 115 6.46 2.00 -8.18
N SER A 116 7.54 2.78 -8.14
CA SER A 116 8.38 3.04 -9.31
C SER A 116 9.36 1.90 -9.48
N ILE A 117 9.48 1.38 -10.70
CA ILE A 117 10.39 0.28 -11.03
C ILE A 117 11.61 0.87 -11.73
N SER A 118 12.79 0.39 -11.35
CA SER A 118 14.03 0.71 -12.03
C SER A 118 14.90 -0.53 -12.17
N TRP A 119 15.68 -0.56 -13.24
CA TRP A 119 16.62 -1.64 -13.52
C TRP A 119 18.06 -1.13 -13.45
N ARG A 120 18.94 -1.98 -12.97
CA ARG A 120 20.37 -1.70 -12.91
C ARG A 120 21.16 -2.94 -13.30
N HIS A 121 22.15 -2.74 -14.17
CA HIS A 121 23.16 -3.77 -14.46
C HIS A 121 24.23 -3.69 -13.38
N ILE A 122 24.41 -4.76 -12.61
CA ILE A 122 25.39 -4.80 -11.54
C ILE A 122 26.76 -5.07 -12.14
N THR A 123 27.49 -3.99 -12.41
CA THR A 123 28.88 -4.02 -12.86
C THR A 123 29.69 -3.03 -12.03
N PRO A 124 31.04 -3.10 -12.08
CA PRO A 124 31.88 -2.10 -11.42
C PRO A 124 31.57 -0.66 -11.83
N SER A 125 31.01 -0.45 -13.02
CA SER A 125 30.64 0.87 -13.53
C SER A 125 29.17 1.24 -13.28
N ALA A 126 28.41 0.45 -12.55
CA ALA A 126 27.03 0.63 -12.08
C ALA A 126 26.19 1.61 -12.90
N ARG A 127 25.69 1.21 -14.06
CA ARG A 127 24.79 2.03 -14.87
C ARG A 127 23.34 1.72 -14.53
N LYS A 128 22.60 2.77 -14.20
CA LYS A 128 21.14 2.70 -14.12
C LYS A 128 20.62 2.60 -15.55
N TYR A 129 19.99 1.49 -15.90
CA TYR A 129 19.56 1.26 -17.27
C TYR A 129 18.26 1.96 -17.62
N ASP A 130 17.20 1.69 -16.91
CA ASP A 130 15.90 2.18 -17.36
C ASP A 130 14.92 2.26 -16.20
N SER A 131 13.94 3.14 -16.34
CA SER A 131 12.81 3.20 -15.43
C SER A 131 11.59 2.62 -16.11
N GLY A 132 10.95 1.63 -15.47
CA GLY A 132 9.78 0.95 -15.97
C GLY A 132 9.83 -0.56 -15.76
N GLU A 133 8.70 -1.19 -15.99
CA GLU A 133 8.55 -2.64 -15.77
C GLU A 133 9.41 -3.47 -16.73
N TYR A 134 9.69 -2.93 -17.91
CA TYR A 134 10.42 -3.64 -18.96
C TYR A 134 11.78 -3.03 -19.17
N LEU A 135 12.79 -3.88 -19.21
CA LEU A 135 14.12 -3.51 -19.68
C LEU A 135 14.35 -4.17 -21.04
N ASN A 136 14.44 -3.36 -22.07
CA ASN A 136 14.66 -3.83 -23.44
C ASN A 136 16.10 -3.59 -23.85
N ILE A 137 16.81 -4.68 -24.18
CA ILE A 137 18.18 -4.64 -24.63
C ILE A 137 18.20 -5.07 -26.09
N THR A 138 18.61 -4.17 -26.97
CA THR A 138 18.66 -4.43 -28.42
C THR A 138 20.08 -4.87 -28.79
N GLY A 139 20.19 -6.00 -29.50
CA GLY A 139 21.46 -6.51 -29.97
C GLY A 139 22.45 -6.77 -28.83
N ILE A 140 22.08 -7.64 -27.90
CA ILE A 140 22.85 -7.87 -26.68
C ILE A 140 24.28 -8.33 -26.98
N THR A 141 25.24 -7.81 -26.21
CA THR A 141 26.67 -8.16 -26.32
C THR A 141 27.13 -8.91 -25.09
N ARG A 142 28.30 -9.52 -25.14
CA ARG A 142 28.87 -10.31 -24.04
C ARG A 142 29.16 -9.48 -22.81
N ASP A 143 29.54 -8.22 -22.99
CA ASP A 143 29.77 -7.29 -21.86
C ASP A 143 28.48 -6.85 -21.18
N GLN A 144 27.33 -7.11 -21.77
CA GLN A 144 26.01 -6.89 -21.14
C GLN A 144 25.53 -8.11 -20.34
N ALA A 145 26.27 -9.19 -20.33
CA ALA A 145 25.99 -10.35 -19.48
C ALA A 145 26.24 -9.99 -18.00
N GLY A 146 25.60 -10.72 -17.11
CA GLY A 146 25.79 -10.59 -15.67
C GLY A 146 24.48 -10.44 -14.93
N ASP A 147 24.58 -9.88 -13.73
CA ASP A 147 23.42 -9.71 -12.85
C ASP A 147 22.71 -8.39 -13.11
N TYR A 148 21.40 -8.46 -13.17
CA TYR A 148 20.52 -7.31 -13.29
C TYR A 148 19.64 -7.23 -12.06
N GLU A 149 19.53 -6.04 -11.50
CA GLU A 149 18.74 -5.78 -10.30
C GLU A 149 17.53 -4.94 -10.66
N CYS A 150 16.35 -5.44 -10.27
CA CYS A 150 15.12 -4.67 -10.30
C CYS A 150 14.88 -4.07 -8.92
N SER A 151 14.55 -2.80 -8.87
CA SER A 151 14.25 -2.09 -7.63
C SER A 151 12.87 -1.45 -7.72
N ALA A 152 12.05 -1.69 -6.70
CA ALA A 152 10.72 -1.11 -6.57
C ALA A 152 10.68 -0.17 -5.37
N LEU A 153 10.29 1.08 -5.60
CA LEU A 153 10.28 2.12 -4.57
C LEU A 153 8.97 2.89 -4.57
N ASN A 154 8.38 3.09 -3.40
CA ASN A 154 7.18 3.93 -3.24
C ASN A 154 7.25 4.90 -2.06
N ASP A 155 8.43 5.20 -1.54
CA ASP A 155 8.69 6.14 -0.43
C ASP A 155 8.09 5.75 0.93
N ILE A 156 7.52 4.55 1.06
CA ILE A 156 6.95 4.08 2.32
C ILE A 156 7.99 3.34 3.15
N ALA A 157 8.84 2.57 2.46
CA ALA A 157 9.87 1.76 3.09
C ALA A 157 11.09 1.71 2.19
N SER A 158 12.12 0.98 2.62
CA SER A 158 13.28 0.70 1.77
C SER A 158 12.83 0.02 0.49
N PRO A 159 13.51 0.27 -0.65
CA PRO A 159 13.15 -0.40 -1.90
C PRO A 159 13.21 -1.91 -1.78
N ASP A 160 12.26 -2.61 -2.41
CA ASP A 160 12.36 -4.04 -2.60
C ASP A 160 13.20 -4.30 -3.84
N THR A 161 14.19 -5.18 -3.73
CA THR A 161 15.11 -5.48 -4.82
C THR A 161 15.17 -6.97 -5.08
N LYS A 162 15.22 -7.33 -6.36
CA LYS A 162 15.49 -8.71 -6.79
C LYS A 162 16.44 -8.71 -7.95
N THR A 163 17.24 -9.75 -8.03
CA THR A 163 18.24 -9.91 -9.07
C THR A 163 17.94 -11.11 -9.94
N MET A 164 18.37 -11.03 -11.20
CA MET A 164 18.35 -12.15 -12.13
C MET A 164 19.62 -12.09 -12.99
N LYS A 165 19.98 -13.22 -13.60
CA LYS A 165 21.23 -13.35 -14.33
C LYS A 165 20.97 -13.54 -15.81
N VAL A 166 21.72 -12.80 -16.63
CA VAL A 166 21.73 -12.95 -18.09
C VAL A 166 23.09 -13.50 -18.50
N THR A 167 23.08 -14.64 -19.18
CA THR A 167 24.25 -15.25 -19.76
C THR A 167 24.22 -15.05 -21.28
N VAL A 168 25.33 -14.56 -21.85
CA VAL A 168 25.43 -14.32 -23.30
C VAL A 168 26.52 -15.22 -23.88
N ASN A 169 26.14 -16.06 -24.82
CA ASN A 169 27.05 -16.94 -25.54
C ASN A 169 27.73 -16.25 -26.73
#